data_3780d9024e048835abaf6d2c8f32db6b
#
_entry.id   3780d9024e048835abaf6d2c8f32db6b
#
_cell.length_a   1.000
_cell.length_b   1.000
_cell.length_c   1.000
_cell.angle_alpha   90.00
_cell.angle_beta   90.00
_cell.angle_gamma   90.00
#
_symmetry.space_group_name_H-M   'P 1'
#
loop_
_entity.id
_entity.type
_entity.pdbx_description
1 polymer ?
#
loop_
_entity_poly.entity_id
_entity_poly.type
_entity_poly.pdbx_seq_one_letter_code
_entity_poly.pdbx_strand_id
1 'polypeptide(L)'
;AQYALAAVMKAVSDGTYNYREDVLEYGRKAKMMKDAFTSNNFTITYDEDCGEPIADGFYFTYCYPGFTSEKLVEEMMYYGISAISLDTCGSTKQGIRACTSLIQREEIPVLAKRLAMFAKDHPVK
;
A
#
# COMPACT_ATOMS: atom_id res chain seq x y z
N ALA A 1 1.11 23.37 15.62
CA ALA A 1 1.54 21.95 15.61
C ALA A 1 2.05 21.51 16.99
N GLN A 2 2.99 22.21 17.64
CA GLN A 2 3.60 21.79 18.91
C GLN A 2 2.57 21.63 20.06
N TYR A 3 1.62 22.56 20.23
CA TYR A 3 0.58 22.45 21.26
C TYR A 3 -0.37 21.26 21.02
N ALA A 4 -0.70 20.98 19.75
CA ALA A 4 -1.51 19.81 19.41
C ALA A 4 -0.77 18.52 19.72
N LEU A 5 0.52 18.44 19.37
CA LEU A 5 1.35 17.29 19.69
C LEU A 5 1.49 17.10 21.21
N ALA A 6 1.72 18.18 21.96
CA ALA A 6 1.80 18.14 23.42
C ALA A 6 0.49 17.64 24.06
N ALA A 7 -0.67 18.04 23.53
CA ALA A 7 -1.97 17.56 24.00
C ALA A 7 -2.15 16.05 23.75
N VAL A 8 -1.76 15.54 22.56
CA VAL A 8 -1.78 14.12 22.25
C VAL A 8 -0.83 13.35 23.16
N MET A 9 0.41 13.80 23.32
CA MET A 9 1.40 13.14 24.20
C MET A 9 0.91 13.09 25.65
N LYS A 10 0.28 14.18 26.13
CA LYS A 10 -0.33 14.20 27.46
C LYS A 10 -1.45 13.16 27.57
N ALA A 11 -2.36 13.11 26.60
CA ALA A 11 -3.47 12.15 26.60
C ALA A 11 -2.97 10.69 26.59
N VAL A 12 -1.90 10.41 25.85
CA VAL A 12 -1.24 9.09 25.86
C VAL A 12 -0.65 8.81 27.25
N SER A 13 0.07 9.78 27.85
CA SER A 13 0.69 9.64 29.17
C SER A 13 -0.36 9.43 30.28
N ASP A 14 -1.50 10.11 30.17
CA ASP A 14 -2.62 10.01 31.13
C ASP A 14 -3.49 8.75 30.90
N GLY A 15 -3.21 7.96 29.84
CA GLY A 15 -3.98 6.76 29.48
C GLY A 15 -5.37 7.06 28.90
N THR A 16 -5.67 8.31 28.56
CA THR A 16 -6.97 8.72 27.96
C THR A 16 -7.03 8.55 26.46
N TYR A 17 -5.88 8.33 25.81
CA TYR A 17 -5.77 8.03 24.38
C TYR A 17 -4.75 6.91 24.14
N ASN A 18 -5.14 5.89 23.39
CA ASN A 18 -4.30 4.77 23.01
C ASN A 18 -3.96 4.81 21.51
N TYR A 19 -2.95 5.59 21.14
CA TYR A 19 -2.51 5.69 19.74
C TYR A 19 -2.04 4.35 19.16
N ARG A 20 -1.68 3.38 20.01
CA ARG A 20 -1.24 2.05 19.57
C ARG A 20 -2.33 1.30 18.80
N GLU A 21 -3.60 1.49 19.18
CA GLU A 21 -4.72 0.89 18.45
C GLU A 21 -4.82 1.43 17.02
N ASP A 22 -4.60 2.72 16.81
CA ASP A 22 -4.58 3.34 15.48
C ASP A 22 -3.42 2.78 14.65
N VAL A 23 -2.24 2.65 15.24
CA VAL A 23 -1.07 2.03 14.57
C VAL A 23 -1.33 0.57 14.21
N LEU A 24 -1.95 -0.20 15.10
CA LEU A 24 -2.32 -1.59 14.83
C LEU A 24 -3.34 -1.71 13.68
N GLU A 25 -4.26 -0.74 13.55
CA GLU A 25 -5.19 -0.72 12.42
C GLU A 25 -4.47 -0.51 11.08
N TYR A 26 -3.46 0.36 11.03
CA TYR A 26 -2.61 0.47 9.84
C TYR A 26 -1.90 -0.84 9.51
N GLY A 27 -1.38 -1.55 10.50
CA GLY A 27 -0.76 -2.86 10.30
C GLY A 27 -1.73 -3.91 9.74
N ARG A 28 -2.98 -3.93 10.24
CA ARG A 28 -4.04 -4.82 9.70
C ARG A 28 -4.34 -4.50 8.24
N LYS A 29 -4.53 -3.22 7.91
CA LYS A 29 -4.77 -2.76 6.53
C LYS A 29 -3.58 -3.07 5.61
N ALA A 30 -2.36 -2.83 6.08
CA ALA A 30 -1.13 -3.13 5.35
C ALA A 30 -1.05 -4.62 4.98
N LYS A 31 -1.29 -5.50 5.95
CA LYS A 31 -1.31 -6.94 5.71
C LYS A 31 -2.36 -7.32 4.66
N MET A 32 -3.60 -6.88 4.83
CA MET A 32 -4.68 -7.18 3.88
C MET A 32 -4.36 -6.66 2.47
N MET A 33 -3.78 -5.47 2.35
CA MET A 33 -3.38 -4.91 1.06
C MET A 33 -2.23 -5.71 0.42
N LYS A 34 -1.19 -6.05 1.19
CA LYS A 34 -0.11 -6.90 0.70
C LYS A 34 -0.65 -8.24 0.19
N ASP A 35 -1.50 -8.90 0.98
CA ASP A 35 -2.14 -10.16 0.59
C ASP A 35 -2.96 -10.01 -0.70
N ALA A 36 -3.72 -8.91 -0.85
CA ALA A 36 -4.52 -8.65 -2.04
C ALA A 36 -3.66 -8.50 -3.31
N PHE A 37 -2.56 -7.77 -3.24
CA PHE A 37 -1.65 -7.60 -4.37
C PHE A 37 -0.88 -8.88 -4.69
N THR A 38 -0.23 -9.49 -3.69
CA THR A 38 0.63 -10.66 -3.93
C THR A 38 -0.14 -11.90 -4.34
N SER A 39 -1.38 -12.08 -3.88
CA SER A 39 -2.27 -13.16 -4.36
C SER A 39 -2.72 -13.00 -5.82
N ASN A 40 -2.46 -11.84 -6.43
CA ASN A 40 -2.83 -11.53 -7.81
C ASN A 40 -1.60 -11.21 -8.69
N ASN A 41 -0.51 -11.93 -8.48
CA ASN A 41 0.73 -11.89 -9.28
C ASN A 41 1.52 -10.56 -9.20
N PHE A 42 1.16 -9.65 -8.33
CA PHE A 42 2.01 -8.49 -8.05
C PHE A 42 3.15 -8.90 -7.12
N THR A 43 4.30 -8.28 -7.29
CA THR A 43 5.45 -8.42 -6.38
C THR A 43 5.78 -7.09 -5.75
N ILE A 44 6.32 -7.12 -4.52
CA ILE A 44 6.76 -5.89 -3.84
C ILE A 44 8.06 -5.44 -4.48
N THR A 45 8.11 -4.19 -4.96
CA THR A 45 9.26 -3.66 -5.70
C THR A 45 10.44 -3.36 -4.79
N TYR A 46 10.15 -2.85 -3.59
CA TYR A 46 11.12 -2.58 -2.53
C TYR A 46 10.69 -3.34 -1.28
N ASP A 47 11.22 -4.54 -1.09
CA ASP A 47 10.83 -5.49 -0.04
C ASP A 47 11.88 -5.53 1.09
N GLU A 48 13.11 -5.18 0.76
CA GLU A 48 14.24 -5.24 1.69
C GLU A 48 15.05 -3.93 1.65
N ASP A 49 15.65 -3.59 2.77
CA ASP A 49 16.69 -2.58 2.90
C ASP A 49 17.88 -3.15 3.69
N CYS A 50 19.08 -3.07 3.11
CA CYS A 50 20.31 -3.64 3.68
C CYS A 50 20.19 -5.12 4.10
N GLY A 51 19.39 -5.91 3.38
CA GLY A 51 19.20 -7.34 3.67
C GLY A 51 18.17 -7.63 4.77
N GLU A 52 17.49 -6.61 5.28
CA GLU A 52 16.41 -6.75 6.25
C GLU A 52 15.07 -6.41 5.60
N PRO A 53 13.97 -7.10 5.98
CA PRO A 53 12.64 -6.77 5.49
C PRO A 53 12.28 -5.32 5.81
N ILE A 54 11.69 -4.63 4.82
CA ILE A 54 11.18 -3.27 5.02
C ILE A 54 10.10 -3.26 6.11
N ALA A 55 10.22 -2.31 7.04
CA ALA A 55 9.20 -2.04 8.04
C ALA A 55 7.90 -1.55 7.39
N ASP A 56 6.78 -1.85 8.03
CA ASP A 56 5.48 -1.37 7.59
C ASP A 56 5.37 0.16 7.71
N GLY A 57 4.60 0.74 6.79
CA GLY A 57 4.33 2.17 6.73
C GLY A 57 3.02 2.46 6.02
N PHE A 58 2.85 3.70 5.56
CA PHE A 58 1.64 4.10 4.83
C PHE A 58 1.67 3.73 3.35
N TYR A 59 2.84 3.45 2.81
CA TYR A 59 3.05 3.24 1.38
C TYR A 59 3.78 1.94 1.13
N PHE A 60 3.29 1.21 0.13
CA PHE A 60 3.95 0.04 -0.41
C PHE A 60 4.13 0.19 -1.91
N THR A 61 5.12 -0.50 -2.44
CA THR A 61 5.47 -0.45 -3.86
C THR A 61 5.24 -1.81 -4.48
N TYR A 62 4.54 -1.83 -5.61
CA TYR A 62 4.22 -3.08 -6.31
C TYR A 62 4.57 -2.96 -7.77
N CYS A 63 5.07 -4.03 -8.36
CA CYS A 63 5.21 -4.18 -9.79
C CYS A 63 4.42 -5.40 -10.30
N TYR A 64 4.14 -5.41 -11.59
CA TYR A 64 3.49 -6.51 -12.26
C TYR A 64 4.34 -6.93 -13.46
N PRO A 65 4.57 -8.25 -13.68
CA PRO A 65 5.42 -8.73 -14.77
C PRO A 65 4.97 -8.20 -16.14
N GLY A 66 5.93 -7.68 -16.90
CA GLY A 66 5.68 -7.19 -18.27
C GLY A 66 5.12 -5.76 -18.35
N PHE A 67 4.94 -5.05 -17.24
CA PHE A 67 4.44 -3.68 -17.23
C PHE A 67 5.53 -2.68 -16.84
N THR A 68 5.57 -1.54 -17.55
CA THR A 68 6.24 -0.33 -17.07
C THR A 68 5.36 0.39 -16.05
N SER A 69 5.92 1.31 -15.26
CA SER A 69 5.17 2.08 -14.27
C SER A 69 3.97 2.83 -14.87
N GLU A 70 4.19 3.54 -15.98
CA GLU A 70 3.14 4.31 -16.65
C GLU A 70 2.02 3.40 -17.17
N LYS A 71 2.41 2.31 -17.85
CA LYS A 71 1.46 1.37 -18.43
C LYS A 71 0.63 0.66 -17.36
N LEU A 72 1.27 0.35 -16.22
CA LEU A 72 0.58 -0.27 -15.10
C LEU A 72 -0.46 0.67 -14.48
N VAL A 73 -0.11 1.94 -14.28
CA VAL A 73 -1.06 2.95 -13.78
C VAL A 73 -2.23 3.12 -14.74
N GLU A 74 -1.95 3.29 -16.05
CA GLU A 74 -2.97 3.44 -17.09
C GLU A 74 -3.95 2.25 -17.07
N GLU A 75 -3.41 1.03 -17.11
CA GLU A 75 -4.21 -0.17 -17.18
C GLU A 75 -5.04 -0.41 -15.92
N MET A 76 -4.47 -0.19 -14.73
CA MET A 76 -5.19 -0.33 -13.47
C MET A 76 -6.38 0.63 -13.34
N MET A 77 -6.35 1.78 -14.01
CA MET A 77 -7.48 2.73 -14.02
C MET A 77 -8.73 2.13 -14.67
N TYR A 78 -8.59 1.26 -15.67
CA TYR A 78 -9.74 0.56 -16.27
C TYR A 78 -10.44 -0.39 -15.29
N TYR A 79 -9.74 -0.82 -14.26
CA TYR A 79 -10.31 -1.62 -13.16
C TYR A 79 -10.72 -0.76 -11.97
N GLY A 80 -10.69 0.58 -12.12
CA GLY A 80 -11.06 1.52 -11.07
C GLY A 80 -10.05 1.57 -9.91
N ILE A 81 -8.78 1.26 -10.18
CA ILE A 81 -7.68 1.34 -9.21
C ILE A 81 -6.80 2.53 -9.59
N SER A 82 -6.71 3.52 -8.70
CA SER A 82 -5.82 4.67 -8.86
C SER A 82 -4.58 4.48 -7.99
N ALA A 83 -3.41 4.67 -8.58
CA ALA A 83 -2.12 4.60 -7.92
C ALA A 83 -1.15 5.62 -8.52
N ILE A 84 0.00 5.80 -7.92
CA ILE A 84 1.05 6.69 -8.43
C ILE A 84 2.18 5.84 -9.00
N SER A 85 2.68 6.19 -10.19
CA SER A 85 3.83 5.52 -10.79
C SER A 85 5.08 5.71 -9.93
N LEU A 86 5.95 4.70 -9.87
CA LEU A 86 7.21 4.80 -9.15
C LEU A 86 8.17 5.82 -9.79
N ASP A 87 8.09 6.03 -11.09
CA ASP A 87 8.89 7.05 -11.78
C ASP A 87 8.60 8.45 -11.24
N THR A 88 7.31 8.78 -10.99
CA THR A 88 6.90 10.03 -10.33
C THR A 88 7.47 10.16 -8.91
N CYS A 89 7.74 9.03 -8.25
CA CYS A 89 8.36 9.01 -6.93
C CYS A 89 9.90 9.04 -6.97
N GLY A 90 10.50 9.17 -8.16
CA GLY A 90 11.96 9.20 -8.34
C GLY A 90 12.63 7.81 -8.33
N SER A 91 11.87 6.74 -8.45
CA SER A 91 12.40 5.37 -8.51
C SER A 91 12.97 5.06 -9.90
N THR A 92 14.06 4.28 -9.93
CA THR A 92 14.59 3.67 -11.16
C THR A 92 13.96 2.30 -11.44
N LYS A 93 13.24 1.71 -10.47
CA LYS A 93 12.51 0.47 -10.67
C LYS A 93 11.09 0.74 -11.15
N GLN A 94 10.56 -0.18 -11.94
CA GLN A 94 9.20 -0.09 -12.46
C GLN A 94 8.16 -0.51 -11.41
N GLY A 95 6.98 0.10 -11.45
CA GLY A 95 5.87 -0.24 -10.57
C GLY A 95 5.04 0.95 -10.14
N ILE A 96 4.24 0.72 -9.12
CA ILE A 96 3.33 1.69 -8.53
C ILE A 96 3.57 1.84 -7.03
N ARG A 97 3.17 2.99 -6.48
CA ARG A 97 3.06 3.22 -5.05
C ARG A 97 1.59 3.19 -4.62
N ALA A 98 1.24 2.27 -3.74
CA ALA A 98 -0.06 2.18 -3.12
C ALA A 98 -0.04 2.77 -1.71
N CYS A 99 -1.18 3.35 -1.28
CA CYS A 99 -1.32 3.98 0.02
C CYS A 99 -2.34 3.22 0.87
N THR A 100 -1.94 2.77 2.05
CA THR A 100 -2.84 2.07 3.00
C THR A 100 -3.61 3.03 3.89
N SER A 101 -3.15 4.27 4.06
CA SER A 101 -3.75 5.18 5.03
C SER A 101 -5.12 5.69 4.60
N LEU A 102 -5.35 5.90 3.30
CA LEU A 102 -6.59 6.48 2.78
C LEU A 102 -7.71 5.45 2.54
N ILE A 103 -7.36 4.20 2.27
CA ILE A 103 -8.35 3.15 2.03
C ILE A 103 -8.92 2.65 3.36
N GLN A 104 -10.25 2.47 3.43
CA GLN A 104 -10.89 1.84 4.57
C GLN A 104 -10.70 0.32 4.51
N ARG A 105 -10.65 -0.33 5.66
CA ARG A 105 -10.45 -1.79 5.73
C ARG A 105 -11.52 -2.57 4.96
N GLU A 106 -12.75 -2.07 5.01
CA GLU A 106 -13.93 -2.64 4.34
C GLU A 106 -13.87 -2.53 2.82
N GLU A 107 -13.03 -1.62 2.29
CA GLU A 107 -12.83 -1.42 0.85
C GLU A 107 -11.75 -2.35 0.26
N ILE A 108 -10.84 -2.89 1.09
CA ILE A 108 -9.75 -3.76 0.63
C ILE A 108 -10.27 -5.03 -0.08
N PRO A 109 -11.37 -5.69 0.34
CA PRO A 109 -11.95 -6.79 -0.42
C PRO A 109 -12.42 -6.39 -1.83
N VAL A 110 -12.86 -5.15 -2.04
CA VAL A 110 -13.21 -4.63 -3.37
C VAL A 110 -11.95 -4.45 -4.20
N LEU A 111 -10.89 -3.89 -3.62
CA LEU A 111 -9.57 -3.81 -4.27
C LEU A 111 -9.08 -5.21 -4.69
N ALA A 112 -9.16 -6.20 -3.80
CA ALA A 112 -8.73 -7.57 -4.11
C ALA A 112 -9.50 -8.17 -5.30
N LYS A 113 -10.82 -7.94 -5.40
CA LYS A 113 -11.62 -8.38 -6.55
C LYS A 113 -11.18 -7.71 -7.85
N ARG A 114 -10.91 -6.42 -7.83
CA ARG A 114 -10.42 -5.66 -9.00
C ARG A 114 -9.04 -6.14 -9.45
N LEU A 115 -8.13 -6.40 -8.50
CA LEU A 115 -6.83 -6.98 -8.79
C LEU A 115 -6.94 -8.39 -9.37
N ALA A 116 -7.89 -9.20 -8.90
CA ALA A 116 -8.15 -10.52 -9.47
C ALA A 116 -8.66 -10.45 -10.92
N MET A 117 -9.50 -9.47 -11.24
CA MET A 117 -9.93 -9.22 -12.62
C MET A 117 -8.75 -8.80 -13.49
N PHE A 118 -7.93 -7.86 -13.01
CA PHE A 118 -6.71 -7.43 -13.68
C PHE A 118 -5.78 -8.62 -13.98
N ALA A 119 -5.47 -9.44 -12.97
CA ALA A 119 -4.57 -10.59 -13.12
C ALA A 119 -5.12 -11.67 -14.07
N LYS A 120 -6.45 -11.83 -14.13
CA LYS A 120 -7.11 -12.74 -15.08
C LYS A 120 -6.94 -12.29 -16.52
N ASP A 121 -7.07 -10.97 -16.77
CA ASP A 121 -6.98 -10.40 -18.10
C ASP A 121 -5.51 -10.23 -18.57
N HIS A 122 -4.58 -10.22 -17.62
CA HIS A 122 -3.12 -10.12 -17.85
C HIS A 122 -2.37 -11.33 -17.27
N PRO A 123 -2.55 -12.54 -17.80
CA PRO A 123 -1.92 -13.74 -17.24
C PRO A 123 -0.40 -13.67 -17.33
N VAL A 124 0.27 -13.95 -16.23
CA VAL A 124 1.73 -14.08 -16.18
C VAL A 124 2.11 -15.44 -16.75
N LYS A 125 3.00 -15.44 -17.75
CA LYS A 125 3.51 -16.66 -18.41
C LYS A 125 4.64 -17.28 -17.60
#